data_820246c34635764af11f88c6932745d8
#
_entry.id   820246c34635764af11f88c6932745d8
#
_cell.length_a   1.000
_cell.length_b   1.000
_cell.length_c   1.000
_cell.angle_alpha   90.00
_cell.angle_beta   90.00
_cell.angle_gamma   90.00
#
_symmetry.space_group_name_H-M   'P 1'
#
loop_
_entity.id
_entity.type
_entity.pdbx_description
1 polymer ?
#
loop_
_entity_poly.entity_id
_entity_poly.type
_entity_poly.pdbx_seq_one_letter_code
_entity_poly.pdbx_strand_id
1 'polypeptide(L)'
;YPDSFGMYWMCNDILWAGGEALAQLLYFMGVSPKWKPNGKVDDYEIISLEELKRPRIDISVKVSGILRDNFKDRMDLLDRAVREVALLDEPIEMNYVKKHTYENLDSGMTLDESVARIFGSRPGTYLNGITLQVYSSAWKDKSEMLDVFTFFNGYSYSKNVYGKEAYKALQNSLKNIDITYNKVMTDESDLLGCCTYYGVQGGMTAAARQLSGKAVKAYYGDSRETMNVQVRTMSEELNRVVQSKLLNPKWIEGMKEHGYKGAGDISKKIGNVYGWEATTDEVEDWVFNEITRTYIENEENNRFFKENNPWALEEIERRLIEANRRGLWNA
;
A
#
# COMPACT_ATOMS: atom_id res chain seq x y z
N TYR A 1 18.10 11.04 3.04
CA TYR A 1 17.35 9.84 3.38
C TYR A 1 15.98 10.23 3.92
N PRO A 2 14.92 9.45 3.69
CA PRO A 2 13.62 9.66 4.35
C PRO A 2 13.74 9.35 5.85
N ASP A 3 12.94 10.04 6.66
CA ASP A 3 12.88 9.76 8.10
C ASP A 3 12.08 8.47 8.35
N SER A 4 11.01 8.26 7.61
CA SER A 4 10.14 7.09 7.77
C SER A 4 9.57 6.58 6.44
N PHE A 5 9.34 5.27 6.42
CA PHE A 5 8.91 4.50 5.27
C PHE A 5 7.63 3.72 5.57
N GLY A 6 6.56 4.01 4.84
CA GLY A 6 5.29 3.31 4.97
C GLY A 6 5.19 2.13 4.03
N MET A 7 4.86 0.94 4.52
CA MET A 7 4.75 -0.27 3.69
C MET A 7 3.46 -1.05 3.96
N TYR A 8 2.82 -1.52 2.88
CA TYR A 8 1.81 -2.55 2.97
C TYR A 8 2.47 -3.94 2.93
N TRP A 9 2.45 -4.63 4.05
CA TRP A 9 3.02 -5.97 4.17
C TRP A 9 1.95 -7.05 3.99
N MET A 10 1.97 -7.69 2.84
CA MET A 10 1.01 -8.71 2.43
C MET A 10 1.51 -10.11 2.76
N CYS A 11 0.57 -11.07 2.93
CA CYS A 11 0.91 -12.49 3.09
C CYS A 11 1.67 -13.06 1.88
N ASN A 12 1.41 -12.53 0.69
CA ASN A 12 2.09 -12.95 -0.55
C ASN A 12 3.61 -12.77 -0.47
N ASP A 13 4.09 -11.82 0.33
CA ASP A 13 5.50 -11.64 0.61
C ASP A 13 6.14 -12.92 1.17
N ILE A 14 5.50 -13.53 2.16
CA ILE A 14 6.00 -14.75 2.78
C ILE A 14 5.75 -15.99 1.90
N LEU A 15 4.58 -16.04 1.24
CA LEU A 15 4.15 -17.21 0.48
C LEU A 15 4.86 -17.36 -0.87
N TRP A 16 5.14 -16.24 -1.55
CA TRP A 16 5.62 -16.24 -2.93
C TRP A 16 6.96 -15.56 -3.14
N ALA A 17 7.31 -14.57 -2.31
CA ALA A 17 8.51 -13.76 -2.50
C ALA A 17 9.59 -14.02 -1.43
N GLY A 18 9.48 -15.12 -0.67
CA GLY A 18 10.51 -15.52 0.29
C GLY A 18 10.76 -14.51 1.43
N GLY A 19 9.86 -13.54 1.66
CA GLY A 19 10.00 -12.55 2.73
C GLY A 19 10.81 -11.31 2.33
N GLU A 20 10.84 -10.94 1.06
CA GLU A 20 11.55 -9.74 0.58
C GLU A 20 11.13 -8.46 1.30
N ALA A 21 9.81 -8.26 1.57
CA ALA A 21 9.35 -7.09 2.29
C ALA A 21 9.82 -7.07 3.74
N LEU A 22 9.82 -8.23 4.41
CA LEU A 22 10.40 -8.33 5.75
C LEU A 22 11.89 -7.99 5.75
N ALA A 23 12.64 -8.49 4.77
CA ALA A 23 14.07 -8.18 4.63
C ALA A 23 14.29 -6.68 4.38
N GLN A 24 13.47 -6.04 3.54
CA GLN A 24 13.52 -4.60 3.30
C GLN A 24 13.21 -3.78 4.56
N LEU A 25 12.18 -4.15 5.32
CA LEU A 25 11.81 -3.48 6.58
C LEU A 25 12.96 -3.55 7.60
N LEU A 26 13.58 -4.72 7.75
CA LEU A 26 14.76 -4.91 8.60
C LEU A 26 15.94 -4.06 8.11
N TYR A 27 16.21 -4.10 6.80
CA TYR A 27 17.32 -3.36 6.21
C TYR A 27 17.20 -1.84 6.38
N PHE A 28 15.99 -1.26 6.25
CA PHE A 28 15.79 0.17 6.49
C PHE A 28 16.23 0.57 7.91
N MET A 29 15.91 -0.24 8.90
CA MET A 29 16.33 -0.02 10.28
C MET A 29 17.81 -0.36 10.54
N GLY A 30 18.54 -0.87 9.54
CA GLY A 30 19.92 -1.33 9.70
C GLY A 30 20.02 -2.64 10.46
N VAL A 31 19.14 -3.57 10.13
CA VAL A 31 19.07 -4.91 10.72
C VAL A 31 19.19 -5.96 9.62
N SER A 32 20.01 -6.98 9.84
CA SER A 32 20.22 -8.10 8.91
C SER A 32 19.55 -9.37 9.43
N PRO A 33 18.73 -10.08 8.63
CA PRO A 33 18.16 -11.35 9.06
C PRO A 33 19.21 -12.44 9.19
N LYS A 34 19.06 -13.33 10.18
CA LYS A 34 19.87 -14.54 10.36
C LYS A 34 19.06 -15.76 9.90
N TRP A 35 19.64 -16.54 9.01
CA TRP A 35 19.03 -17.77 8.48
C TRP A 35 19.50 -19.00 9.21
N LYS A 36 18.56 -19.90 9.51
CA LYS A 36 18.88 -21.27 9.88
C LYS A 36 19.31 -22.09 8.66
N PRO A 37 19.97 -23.25 8.85
CA PRO A 37 20.34 -24.14 7.75
C PRO A 37 19.17 -24.56 6.84
N ASN A 38 17.94 -24.55 7.37
CA ASN A 38 16.72 -24.86 6.62
C ASN A 38 16.11 -23.65 5.88
N GLY A 39 16.83 -22.51 5.81
CA GLY A 39 16.37 -21.29 5.16
C GLY A 39 15.35 -20.46 5.94
N LYS A 40 14.97 -20.88 7.16
CA LYS A 40 14.04 -20.13 7.99
C LYS A 40 14.76 -18.98 8.71
N VAL A 41 14.18 -17.78 8.67
CA VAL A 41 14.62 -16.61 9.44
C VAL A 41 13.86 -16.59 10.75
N ASP A 42 14.55 -16.59 11.91
CA ASP A 42 13.92 -16.47 13.21
C ASP A 42 14.73 -15.58 14.19
N ASP A 43 15.84 -15.03 13.70
CA ASP A 43 16.68 -14.10 14.42
C ASP A 43 17.27 -13.05 13.48
N TYR A 44 17.93 -12.04 14.04
CA TYR A 44 18.54 -10.95 13.30
C TYR A 44 19.83 -10.48 13.97
N GLU A 45 20.54 -9.62 13.27
CA GLU A 45 21.73 -8.91 13.75
C GLU A 45 21.60 -7.43 13.45
N ILE A 46 21.93 -6.58 14.43
CA ILE A 46 21.96 -5.13 14.24
C ILE A 46 23.28 -4.74 13.59
N ILE A 47 23.21 -4.11 12.43
CA ILE A 47 24.37 -3.55 11.73
C ILE A 47 24.78 -2.28 12.46
N SER A 48 26.06 -2.10 12.76
CA SER A 48 26.58 -0.88 13.41
C SER A 48 26.39 0.35 12.50
N LEU A 49 26.26 1.56 13.05
CA LEU A 49 26.20 2.78 12.25
C LEU A 49 27.46 3.00 11.39
N GLU A 50 28.61 2.55 11.89
CA GLU A 50 29.88 2.61 11.17
C GLU A 50 29.85 1.77 9.90
N GLU A 51 29.26 0.59 9.95
CA GLU A 51 29.08 -0.30 8.80
C GLU A 51 27.91 0.14 7.93
N LEU A 52 26.80 0.57 8.52
CA LEU A 52 25.59 1.00 7.83
C LEU A 52 25.78 2.25 6.97
N LYS A 53 26.64 3.19 7.42
CA LYS A 53 27.00 4.45 6.73
C LYS A 53 25.83 5.34 6.34
N ARG A 54 24.70 5.20 7.01
CA ARG A 54 23.51 6.02 6.85
C ARG A 54 22.66 6.00 8.12
N PRO A 55 21.72 6.94 8.28
CA PRO A 55 20.75 6.86 9.36
C PRO A 55 19.91 5.58 9.29
N ARG A 56 19.42 5.12 10.45
CA ARG A 56 18.38 4.12 10.55
C ARG A 56 17.05 4.77 10.19
N ILE A 57 16.41 4.26 9.16
CA ILE A 57 15.12 4.76 8.68
C ILE A 57 14.01 4.07 9.47
N ASP A 58 13.05 4.85 9.96
CA ASP A 58 11.89 4.31 10.67
C ASP A 58 10.90 3.67 9.69
N ILE A 59 10.01 2.84 10.20
CA ILE A 59 9.01 2.12 9.42
C ILE A 59 7.61 2.33 9.98
N SER A 60 6.62 2.31 9.12
CA SER A 60 5.21 2.22 9.45
C SER A 60 4.57 1.12 8.61
N VAL A 61 4.14 0.05 9.23
CA VAL A 61 3.74 -1.17 8.53
C VAL A 61 2.26 -1.43 8.70
N LYS A 62 1.54 -1.47 7.59
CA LYS A 62 0.17 -1.98 7.56
C LYS A 62 0.21 -3.44 7.12
N VAL A 63 -0.20 -4.36 8.00
CA VAL A 63 -0.26 -5.79 7.67
C VAL A 63 -1.61 -6.19 7.08
N SER A 64 -1.60 -7.15 6.15
CA SER A 64 -2.83 -7.79 5.69
C SER A 64 -3.41 -8.69 6.78
N GLY A 65 -4.74 -8.89 6.76
CA GLY A 65 -5.41 -9.76 7.74
C GLY A 65 -4.89 -11.20 7.69
N ILE A 66 -4.61 -11.72 6.50
CA ILE A 66 -4.06 -13.08 6.33
C ILE A 66 -2.64 -13.18 6.90
N LEU A 67 -1.79 -12.18 6.70
CA LEU A 67 -0.45 -12.16 7.30
C LEU A 67 -0.54 -12.12 8.83
N ARG A 68 -1.38 -11.22 9.36
CA ARG A 68 -1.63 -11.08 10.80
C ARG A 68 -2.02 -12.41 11.46
N ASP A 69 -2.92 -13.16 10.82
CA ASP A 69 -3.49 -14.37 11.42
C ASP A 69 -2.59 -15.60 11.27
N ASN A 70 -1.75 -15.66 10.22
CA ASN A 70 -0.96 -16.86 9.92
C ASN A 70 0.55 -16.71 10.15
N PHE A 71 1.07 -15.49 10.23
CA PHE A 71 2.51 -15.23 10.32
C PHE A 71 2.87 -14.35 11.52
N LYS A 72 2.26 -14.63 12.67
CA LYS A 72 2.51 -13.89 13.90
C LYS A 72 4.00 -13.89 14.27
N ASP A 73 4.70 -14.99 14.10
CA ASP A 73 6.12 -15.13 14.37
C ASP A 73 6.99 -14.17 13.58
N ARG A 74 6.57 -13.79 12.37
CA ARG A 74 7.25 -12.80 11.53
C ARG A 74 7.01 -11.37 12.04
N MET A 75 5.80 -11.06 12.46
CA MET A 75 5.48 -9.79 13.10
C MET A 75 6.24 -9.64 14.43
N ASP A 76 6.31 -10.72 15.23
CA ASP A 76 7.04 -10.72 16.49
C ASP A 76 8.54 -10.50 16.29
N LEU A 77 9.12 -11.05 15.22
CA LEU A 77 10.51 -10.81 14.85
C LEU A 77 10.76 -9.34 14.50
N LEU A 78 9.89 -8.75 13.67
CA LEU A 78 9.98 -7.35 13.29
C LEU A 78 9.79 -6.43 14.50
N ASP A 79 8.80 -6.70 15.37
CA ASP A 79 8.56 -5.93 16.60
C ASP A 79 9.79 -5.95 17.55
N ARG A 80 10.42 -7.11 17.71
CA ARG A 80 11.65 -7.23 18.51
C ARG A 80 12.76 -6.34 17.94
N ALA A 81 12.96 -6.36 16.63
CA ALA A 81 13.96 -5.55 15.95
C ALA A 81 13.68 -4.04 16.14
N VAL A 82 12.42 -3.61 15.96
CA VAL A 82 12.02 -2.22 16.21
C VAL A 82 12.34 -1.78 17.63
N ARG A 83 11.97 -2.59 18.63
CA ARG A 83 12.19 -2.28 20.06
C ARG A 83 13.67 -2.17 20.39
N GLU A 84 14.47 -3.08 19.88
CA GLU A 84 15.92 -3.08 20.14
C GLU A 84 16.58 -1.88 19.46
N VAL A 85 16.26 -1.59 18.19
CA VAL A 85 16.79 -0.42 17.46
C VAL A 85 16.37 0.90 18.12
N ALA A 86 15.13 1.00 18.61
CA ALA A 86 14.64 2.20 19.29
C ALA A 86 15.39 2.53 20.59
N LEU A 87 15.99 1.53 21.24
CA LEU A 87 16.66 1.67 22.54
C LEU A 87 18.20 1.70 22.44
N LEU A 88 18.76 1.66 21.22
CA LEU A 88 20.20 1.75 21.02
C LEU A 88 20.77 3.09 21.55
N ASP A 89 21.98 3.04 22.11
CA ASP A 89 22.71 4.26 22.49
C ASP A 89 23.35 4.90 21.25
N GLU A 90 22.52 5.55 20.43
CA GLU A 90 22.89 6.20 19.19
C GLU A 90 22.34 7.63 19.14
N PRO A 91 22.98 8.56 18.41
CA PRO A 91 22.43 9.89 18.15
C PRO A 91 21.06 9.80 17.44
N ILE A 92 20.12 10.63 17.87
CA ILE A 92 18.74 10.62 17.30
C ILE A 92 18.73 11.03 15.83
N GLU A 93 19.70 11.81 15.37
CA GLU A 93 19.89 12.21 13.98
C GLU A 93 20.33 11.05 13.09
N MET A 94 20.87 10.00 13.69
CA MET A 94 21.31 8.78 13.03
C MET A 94 20.38 7.59 13.27
N ASN A 95 19.33 7.77 14.08
CA ASN A 95 18.35 6.70 14.38
C ASN A 95 16.94 7.27 14.48
N TYR A 96 16.25 7.29 13.35
CA TYR A 96 14.89 7.82 13.29
C TYR A 96 13.85 6.93 14.00
N VAL A 97 14.12 5.63 14.15
CA VAL A 97 13.29 4.74 15.00
C VAL A 97 13.31 5.21 16.44
N LYS A 98 14.51 5.51 16.97
CA LYS A 98 14.71 6.09 18.32
C LYS A 98 14.04 7.46 18.40
N LYS A 99 14.33 8.36 17.46
CA LYS A 99 13.77 9.72 17.40
C LYS A 99 12.26 9.71 17.61
N HIS A 100 11.51 9.02 16.74
CA HIS A 100 10.07 9.00 16.79
C HIS A 100 9.50 8.24 18.00
N THR A 101 10.25 7.27 18.53
CA THR A 101 9.87 6.59 19.78
C THR A 101 9.94 7.56 20.96
N TYR A 102 11.00 8.36 21.07
CA TYR A 102 11.13 9.34 22.16
C TYR A 102 10.15 10.50 22.01
N GLU A 103 9.88 10.98 20.79
CA GLU A 103 8.82 11.96 20.54
C GLU A 103 7.44 11.47 21.02
N ASN A 104 7.14 10.19 20.81
CA ASN A 104 5.91 9.56 21.30
C ASN A 104 5.90 9.47 22.84
N LEU A 105 7.01 9.06 23.46
CA LEU A 105 7.15 9.03 24.94
C LEU A 105 6.95 10.41 25.55
N ASP A 106 7.56 11.44 24.97
CA ASP A 106 7.44 12.84 25.42
C ASP A 106 5.99 13.36 25.26
N SER A 107 5.22 12.80 24.34
CA SER A 107 3.79 13.07 24.19
C SER A 107 2.90 12.36 25.22
N GLY A 108 3.50 11.61 26.17
CA GLY A 108 2.82 10.88 27.24
C GLY A 108 2.31 9.49 26.86
N MET A 109 2.80 8.90 25.76
CA MET A 109 2.49 7.53 25.40
C MET A 109 3.36 6.55 26.21
N THR A 110 2.84 5.35 26.45
CA THR A 110 3.61 4.26 27.05
C THR A 110 4.71 3.79 26.09
N LEU A 111 5.73 3.08 26.60
CA LEU A 111 6.78 2.52 25.74
C LEU A 111 6.21 1.59 24.66
N ASP A 112 5.25 0.72 25.02
CA ASP A 112 4.61 -0.20 24.07
C ASP A 112 3.87 0.52 22.94
N GLU A 113 3.22 1.63 23.24
CA GLU A 113 2.56 2.47 22.24
C GLU A 113 3.57 3.27 21.42
N SER A 114 4.65 3.73 22.03
CA SER A 114 5.69 4.55 21.38
C SER A 114 6.54 3.78 20.37
N VAL A 115 6.77 2.48 20.60
CA VAL A 115 7.50 1.60 19.69
C VAL A 115 6.59 0.89 18.68
N ALA A 116 5.26 1.05 18.76
CA ALA A 116 4.34 0.39 17.83
C ALA A 116 4.61 0.85 16.38
N ARG A 117 4.89 -0.10 15.48
CA ARG A 117 5.13 0.13 14.05
C ARG A 117 4.33 -0.79 13.15
N ILE A 118 3.67 -1.80 13.72
CA ILE A 118 2.89 -2.80 12.99
C ILE A 118 1.42 -2.58 13.30
N PHE A 119 0.66 -2.18 12.28
CA PHE A 119 -0.75 -1.85 12.38
C PHE A 119 -1.57 -2.66 11.39
N GLY A 120 -2.85 -2.82 11.66
CA GLY A 120 -3.77 -3.53 10.77
C GLY A 120 -5.22 -3.41 11.21
N SER A 121 -6.09 -4.10 10.50
CA SER A 121 -7.50 -4.19 10.86
C SER A 121 -7.69 -4.97 12.16
N ARG A 122 -8.82 -4.72 12.83
CA ARG A 122 -9.23 -5.45 14.04
C ARG A 122 -9.13 -6.97 13.82
N PRO A 123 -8.73 -7.76 14.83
CA PRO A 123 -8.75 -9.22 14.74
C PRO A 123 -10.08 -9.76 14.23
N GLY A 124 -10.03 -10.74 13.33
CA GLY A 124 -11.21 -11.31 12.70
C GLY A 124 -11.84 -10.46 11.60
N THR A 125 -11.23 -9.32 11.22
CA THR A 125 -11.70 -8.49 10.11
C THR A 125 -10.64 -8.38 9.01
N TYR A 126 -11.11 -8.30 7.76
CA TYR A 126 -10.26 -8.24 6.56
C TYR A 126 -10.64 -7.04 5.67
N LEU A 127 -11.55 -6.21 6.14
CA LEU A 127 -12.07 -5.08 5.39
C LEU A 127 -11.05 -3.94 5.32
N ASN A 128 -11.09 -3.26 4.19
CA ASN A 128 -10.40 -2.02 3.95
C ASN A 128 -11.46 -0.90 3.81
N GLY A 129 -11.54 -0.03 4.78
CA GLY A 129 -12.53 1.04 4.83
C GLY A 129 -12.43 2.00 3.64
N ILE A 130 -11.22 2.35 3.20
CA ILE A 130 -11.00 3.25 2.05
C ILE A 130 -11.57 2.63 0.77
N THR A 131 -11.36 1.33 0.55
CA THR A 131 -11.94 0.65 -0.62
C THR A 131 -13.46 0.75 -0.62
N LEU A 132 -14.10 0.53 0.51
CA LEU A 132 -15.56 0.65 0.64
C LEU A 132 -16.02 2.09 0.41
N GLN A 133 -15.34 3.06 1.00
CA GLN A 133 -15.65 4.49 0.88
C GLN A 133 -15.57 4.96 -0.57
N VAL A 134 -14.48 4.62 -1.27
CA VAL A 134 -14.28 4.99 -2.68
C VAL A 134 -15.26 4.25 -3.58
N TYR A 135 -15.44 2.93 -3.38
CA TYR A 135 -16.36 2.12 -4.20
C TYR A 135 -17.82 2.57 -4.08
N SER A 136 -18.26 2.92 -2.88
CA SER A 136 -19.63 3.42 -2.65
C SER A 136 -19.79 4.92 -2.91
N SER A 137 -18.76 5.62 -3.36
CA SER A 137 -18.74 7.09 -3.53
C SER A 137 -19.09 7.85 -2.24
N ALA A 138 -18.88 7.23 -1.08
CA ALA A 138 -19.25 7.74 0.23
C ALA A 138 -18.17 8.66 0.83
N TRP A 139 -17.75 9.66 0.08
CA TRP A 139 -16.80 10.68 0.52
C TRP A 139 -17.08 12.02 -0.17
N LYS A 140 -16.90 13.09 0.54
CA LYS A 140 -17.03 14.46 0.03
C LYS A 140 -15.67 15.08 -0.25
N ASP A 141 -14.74 14.85 0.66
CA ASP A 141 -13.40 15.40 0.64
C ASP A 141 -12.36 14.33 1.00
N LYS A 142 -11.16 14.44 0.45
CA LYS A 142 -10.05 13.49 0.71
C LYS A 142 -9.63 13.45 2.18
N SER A 143 -9.89 14.51 2.94
CA SER A 143 -9.60 14.54 4.39
C SER A 143 -10.36 13.48 5.18
N GLU A 144 -11.55 13.09 4.73
CA GLU A 144 -12.35 12.03 5.37
C GLU A 144 -11.65 10.65 5.30
N MET A 145 -10.72 10.48 4.36
CA MET A 145 -9.96 9.22 4.23
C MET A 145 -9.04 8.95 5.42
N LEU A 146 -8.55 9.99 6.10
CA LEU A 146 -7.73 9.84 7.30
C LEU A 146 -8.51 9.13 8.42
N ASP A 147 -9.72 9.59 8.69
CA ASP A 147 -10.56 9.03 9.76
C ASP A 147 -10.94 7.58 9.46
N VAL A 148 -11.32 7.32 8.20
CA VAL A 148 -11.66 5.96 7.74
C VAL A 148 -10.43 5.06 7.79
N PHE A 149 -9.27 5.51 7.31
CA PHE A 149 -8.04 4.72 7.37
C PHE A 149 -7.64 4.41 8.80
N THR A 150 -7.67 5.41 9.68
CA THR A 150 -7.32 5.26 11.10
C THR A 150 -8.28 4.31 11.81
N PHE A 151 -9.59 4.47 11.61
CA PHE A 151 -10.60 3.61 12.23
C PHE A 151 -10.43 2.14 11.85
N PHE A 152 -10.24 1.85 10.57
CA PHE A 152 -10.14 0.48 10.07
C PHE A 152 -8.78 -0.17 10.32
N ASN A 153 -7.70 0.60 10.48
CA ASN A 153 -6.33 0.06 10.57
C ASN A 153 -5.61 0.42 11.88
N GLY A 154 -6.27 1.09 12.81
CA GLY A 154 -5.68 1.58 14.05
C GLY A 154 -5.55 0.54 15.17
N TYR A 155 -5.25 -0.71 14.82
CA TYR A 155 -5.00 -1.79 15.78
C TYR A 155 -3.54 -2.22 15.69
N SER A 156 -2.83 -2.23 16.82
CA SER A 156 -1.40 -2.59 16.86
C SER A 156 -1.19 -4.07 17.12
N TYR A 157 -0.08 -4.55 16.57
CA TYR A 157 0.36 -5.94 16.64
C TYR A 157 1.83 -5.99 17.04
N SER A 158 2.16 -6.77 18.07
CA SER A 158 3.51 -6.99 18.56
C SER A 158 3.59 -8.32 19.28
N LYS A 159 4.76 -8.67 19.79
CA LYS A 159 4.96 -9.91 20.55
C LYS A 159 3.95 -10.09 21.69
N ASN A 160 3.62 -9.00 22.40
CA ASN A 160 2.76 -9.03 23.58
C ASN A 160 1.39 -8.39 23.35
N VAL A 161 1.11 -7.88 22.13
CA VAL A 161 -0.11 -7.14 21.80
C VAL A 161 -0.71 -7.71 20.53
N TYR A 162 -1.96 -8.12 20.58
CA TYR A 162 -2.68 -8.64 19.42
C TYR A 162 -4.01 -7.89 19.23
N GLY A 163 -3.95 -6.85 18.39
CA GLY A 163 -5.14 -6.07 18.02
C GLY A 163 -5.64 -5.12 19.11
N LYS A 164 -4.75 -4.49 19.87
CA LYS A 164 -5.08 -3.39 20.78
C LYS A 164 -5.33 -2.12 19.97
N GLU A 165 -6.39 -1.37 20.31
CA GLU A 165 -6.61 -0.04 19.74
C GLU A 165 -5.41 0.87 19.96
N ALA A 166 -4.93 1.50 18.90
CA ALA A 166 -3.71 2.30 18.87
C ALA A 166 -3.82 3.46 17.85
N TYR A 167 -4.99 4.11 17.78
CA TYR A 167 -5.28 5.17 16.80
C TYR A 167 -4.25 6.31 16.86
N LYS A 168 -3.91 6.78 18.06
CA LYS A 168 -2.91 7.84 18.24
C LYS A 168 -1.52 7.40 17.77
N ALA A 169 -1.12 6.16 18.08
CA ALA A 169 0.16 5.61 17.64
C ALA A 169 0.22 5.48 16.11
N LEU A 170 -0.86 5.03 15.47
CA LEU A 170 -0.96 4.98 14.02
C LEU A 170 -0.85 6.39 13.42
N GLN A 171 -1.60 7.37 13.91
CA GLN A 171 -1.57 8.74 13.40
C GLN A 171 -0.18 9.37 13.54
N ASN A 172 0.50 9.19 14.67
CA ASN A 172 1.87 9.66 14.86
C ASN A 172 2.83 8.98 13.88
N SER A 173 2.68 7.66 13.68
CA SER A 173 3.50 6.92 12.71
C SER A 173 3.27 7.41 11.27
N LEU A 174 2.01 7.61 10.87
CA LEU A 174 1.63 8.13 9.54
C LEU A 174 2.18 9.55 9.29
N LYS A 175 2.14 10.41 10.32
CA LYS A 175 2.66 11.79 10.22
C LYS A 175 4.13 11.87 9.86
N ASN A 176 4.91 10.86 10.24
CA ASN A 176 6.34 10.80 10.00
C ASN A 176 6.73 10.22 8.65
N ILE A 177 5.78 9.59 7.92
CA ILE A 177 6.05 8.96 6.62
C ILE A 177 6.44 10.00 5.57
N ASP A 178 7.56 9.78 4.89
CA ASP A 178 7.99 10.54 3.72
C ASP A 178 7.73 9.79 2.41
N ILE A 179 7.76 8.46 2.46
CA ILE A 179 7.60 7.58 1.29
C ILE A 179 6.66 6.43 1.65
N THR A 180 5.72 6.10 0.77
CA THR A 180 4.98 4.85 0.82
C THR A 180 5.42 3.91 -0.29
N TYR A 181 5.38 2.61 0.00
CA TYR A 181 5.86 1.58 -0.90
C TYR A 181 4.98 0.35 -0.89
N ASN A 182 4.84 -0.24 -2.05
CA ASN A 182 4.32 -1.58 -2.24
C ASN A 182 5.12 -2.28 -3.35
N LYS A 183 4.91 -3.57 -3.55
CA LYS A 183 5.62 -4.30 -4.60
C LYS A 183 4.69 -5.19 -5.41
N VAL A 184 5.09 -5.46 -6.65
CA VAL A 184 4.48 -6.44 -7.53
C VAL A 184 5.38 -7.67 -7.63
N MET A 185 4.79 -8.84 -7.46
CA MET A 185 5.49 -10.13 -7.56
C MET A 185 4.99 -10.95 -8.74
N THR A 186 3.79 -10.67 -9.21
CA THR A 186 3.16 -11.36 -10.36
C THR A 186 2.33 -10.36 -11.16
N ASP A 187 2.08 -10.65 -12.44
CA ASP A 187 1.21 -9.81 -13.28
C ASP A 187 -0.24 -9.75 -12.80
N GLU A 188 -0.68 -10.75 -12.04
CA GLU A 188 -2.03 -10.80 -11.47
C GLU A 188 -2.18 -9.88 -10.25
N SER A 189 -1.08 -9.68 -9.52
CA SER A 189 -1.02 -8.87 -8.29
C SER A 189 -0.44 -7.48 -8.53
N ASP A 190 -0.67 -6.90 -9.71
CA ASP A 190 -0.28 -5.52 -10.03
C ASP A 190 -1.24 -4.47 -9.42
N LEU A 191 -0.99 -3.20 -9.72
CA LEU A 191 -1.79 -2.06 -9.22
C LEU A 191 -3.28 -2.16 -9.55
N LEU A 192 -3.64 -2.80 -10.64
CA LEU A 192 -5.03 -3.01 -11.08
C LEU A 192 -5.55 -4.41 -10.71
N GLY A 193 -4.82 -5.15 -9.88
CA GLY A 193 -5.18 -6.49 -9.42
C GLY A 193 -6.38 -6.54 -8.47
N CYS A 194 -6.70 -7.74 -8.01
CA CYS A 194 -7.91 -8.01 -7.22
C CYS A 194 -7.90 -7.39 -5.80
N CYS A 195 -6.74 -7.06 -5.26
CA CYS A 195 -6.58 -6.72 -3.84
C CYS A 195 -6.81 -5.24 -3.52
N THR A 196 -7.26 -4.44 -4.47
CA THR A 196 -7.60 -3.01 -4.29
C THR A 196 -6.54 -2.23 -3.51
N TYR A 197 -5.29 -2.31 -3.97
CA TYR A 197 -4.13 -1.72 -3.31
C TYR A 197 -4.24 -0.21 -3.08
N TYR A 198 -5.05 0.49 -3.91
CA TYR A 198 -5.35 1.89 -3.70
C TYR A 198 -5.98 2.18 -2.33
N GLY A 199 -6.79 1.26 -1.81
CA GLY A 199 -7.40 1.41 -0.50
C GLY A 199 -6.42 1.20 0.66
N VAL A 200 -5.28 0.56 0.43
CA VAL A 200 -4.27 0.28 1.45
C VAL A 200 -3.08 1.22 1.33
N GLN A 201 -2.26 1.07 0.28
CA GLN A 201 -1.12 1.97 0.06
C GLN A 201 -1.60 3.38 -0.28
N GLY A 202 -2.59 3.51 -1.17
CA GLY A 202 -3.19 4.80 -1.50
C GLY A 202 -3.83 5.45 -0.27
N GLY A 203 -4.62 4.71 0.50
CA GLY A 203 -5.19 5.20 1.76
C GLY A 203 -4.13 5.62 2.79
N MET A 204 -3.04 4.86 2.93
CA MET A 204 -1.89 5.24 3.76
C MET A 204 -1.24 6.54 3.26
N THR A 205 -1.05 6.67 1.95
CA THR A 205 -0.46 7.86 1.32
C THR A 205 -1.35 9.10 1.57
N ALA A 206 -2.66 8.98 1.34
CA ALA A 206 -3.63 10.05 1.59
C ALA A 206 -3.62 10.47 3.07
N ALA A 207 -3.67 9.51 3.99
CA ALA A 207 -3.66 9.77 5.43
C ALA A 207 -2.35 10.41 5.89
N ALA A 208 -1.20 9.96 5.38
CA ALA A 208 0.10 10.52 5.69
C ALA A 208 0.24 11.98 5.18
N ARG A 209 -0.22 12.25 3.95
CA ARG A 209 -0.28 13.62 3.38
C ARG A 209 -1.14 14.54 4.22
N GLN A 210 -2.33 14.08 4.62
CA GLN A 210 -3.26 14.87 5.42
C GLN A 210 -2.69 15.22 6.80
N LEU A 211 -2.03 14.28 7.47
CA LEU A 211 -1.46 14.49 8.80
C LEU A 211 -0.19 15.32 8.80
N SER A 212 0.66 15.13 7.81
CA SER A 212 1.99 15.76 7.78
C SER A 212 2.00 17.09 7.03
N GLY A 213 1.06 17.33 6.11
CA GLY A 213 1.11 18.42 5.13
C GLY A 213 2.24 18.28 4.09
N LYS A 214 2.97 17.13 4.09
CA LYS A 214 4.07 16.86 3.16
C LYS A 214 3.55 16.24 1.86
N ALA A 215 4.32 16.43 0.78
CA ALA A 215 4.15 15.70 -0.48
C ALA A 215 4.73 14.28 -0.34
N VAL A 216 4.05 13.40 0.40
CA VAL A 216 4.47 11.99 0.56
C VAL A 216 4.45 11.31 -0.80
N LYS A 217 5.59 10.74 -1.20
CA LYS A 217 5.76 10.07 -2.50
C LYS A 217 5.37 8.60 -2.39
N ALA A 218 4.68 8.11 -3.42
CA ALA A 218 4.33 6.70 -3.53
C ALA A 218 5.22 6.01 -4.58
N TYR A 219 5.83 4.89 -4.19
CA TYR A 219 6.68 4.08 -5.07
C TYR A 219 6.18 2.65 -5.15
N TYR A 220 6.55 2.00 -6.23
CA TYR A 220 6.21 0.62 -6.51
C TYR A 220 7.45 -0.16 -6.96
N GLY A 221 7.72 -1.29 -6.30
CA GLY A 221 8.81 -2.19 -6.64
C GLY A 221 8.31 -3.35 -7.50
N ASP A 222 8.95 -3.56 -8.62
CA ASP A 222 8.70 -4.68 -9.53
C ASP A 222 9.78 -5.73 -9.30
N SER A 223 9.45 -6.78 -8.56
CA SER A 223 10.34 -7.90 -8.25
C SER A 223 9.98 -9.20 -8.99
N ARG A 224 9.17 -9.10 -10.07
CA ARG A 224 8.85 -10.26 -10.92
C ARG A 224 10.08 -10.92 -11.51
N GLU A 225 11.06 -10.11 -11.89
CA GLU A 225 12.39 -10.56 -12.29
C GLU A 225 13.40 -10.25 -11.18
N THR A 226 13.69 -11.21 -10.34
CA THR A 226 14.54 -11.04 -9.15
C THR A 226 15.97 -10.56 -9.47
N MET A 227 16.45 -10.83 -10.67
CA MET A 227 17.78 -10.38 -11.14
C MET A 227 17.76 -8.96 -11.71
N ASN A 228 16.58 -8.38 -11.94
CA ASN A 228 16.38 -7.06 -12.53
C ASN A 228 15.22 -6.32 -11.88
N VAL A 229 15.32 -6.13 -10.57
CA VAL A 229 14.30 -5.41 -9.80
C VAL A 229 14.24 -3.95 -10.24
N GLN A 230 13.04 -3.46 -10.53
CA GLN A 230 12.78 -2.07 -10.89
C GLN A 230 11.99 -1.37 -9.80
N VAL A 231 12.33 -0.13 -9.50
CA VAL A 231 11.53 0.73 -8.62
C VAL A 231 11.03 1.90 -9.46
N ARG A 232 9.71 2.12 -9.45
CA ARG A 232 9.03 3.18 -10.19
C ARG A 232 8.23 4.05 -9.24
N THR A 233 8.01 5.29 -9.62
CA THR A 233 6.96 6.10 -9.01
C THR A 233 5.59 5.46 -9.25
N MET A 234 4.61 5.81 -8.45
CA MET A 234 3.24 5.30 -8.63
C MET A 234 2.70 5.66 -10.01
N SER A 235 2.92 6.89 -10.48
CA SER A 235 2.48 7.33 -11.80
C SER A 235 3.12 6.51 -12.93
N GLU A 236 4.44 6.27 -12.88
CA GLU A 236 5.14 5.44 -13.88
C GLU A 236 4.59 4.00 -13.92
N GLU A 237 4.34 3.41 -12.76
CA GLU A 237 3.80 2.05 -12.70
C GLU A 237 2.33 1.99 -13.15
N LEU A 238 1.51 2.98 -12.79
CA LEU A 238 0.12 3.10 -13.29
C LEU A 238 0.10 3.19 -14.80
N ASN A 239 0.91 4.08 -15.38
CA ASN A 239 1.02 4.24 -16.83
C ASN A 239 1.44 2.92 -17.51
N ARG A 240 2.41 2.22 -16.95
CA ARG A 240 2.86 0.93 -17.47
C ARG A 240 1.74 -0.12 -17.46
N VAL A 241 1.01 -0.24 -16.35
CA VAL A 241 -0.04 -1.26 -16.20
C VAL A 241 -1.26 -0.92 -17.06
N VAL A 242 -1.64 0.34 -17.14
CA VAL A 242 -2.75 0.80 -18.00
C VAL A 242 -2.43 0.49 -19.47
N GLN A 243 -1.23 0.86 -19.94
CA GLN A 243 -0.83 0.59 -21.33
C GLN A 243 -0.71 -0.91 -21.63
N SER A 244 -0.19 -1.72 -20.69
CA SER A 244 0.01 -3.15 -20.91
C SER A 244 -1.29 -3.97 -20.85
N LYS A 245 -2.33 -3.45 -20.21
CA LYS A 245 -3.63 -4.14 -20.03
C LYS A 245 -4.80 -3.34 -20.62
N LEU A 246 -5.23 -2.28 -19.94
CA LEU A 246 -6.47 -1.57 -20.31
C LEU A 246 -6.46 -0.97 -21.72
N LEU A 247 -5.29 -0.59 -22.22
CA LEU A 247 -5.14 -0.02 -23.57
C LEU A 247 -4.49 -1.00 -24.57
N ASN A 248 -4.17 -2.22 -24.14
CA ASN A 248 -3.54 -3.21 -25.00
C ASN A 248 -4.62 -4.03 -25.76
N PRO A 249 -4.73 -3.92 -27.11
CA PRO A 249 -5.74 -4.63 -27.86
C PRO A 249 -5.72 -6.15 -27.65
N LYS A 250 -4.54 -6.77 -27.55
CA LYS A 250 -4.42 -8.21 -27.31
C LYS A 250 -5.03 -8.63 -25.97
N TRP A 251 -4.79 -7.82 -24.95
CA TRP A 251 -5.34 -8.08 -23.63
C TRP A 251 -6.87 -7.89 -23.62
N ILE A 252 -7.36 -6.84 -24.28
CA ILE A 252 -8.80 -6.54 -24.41
C ILE A 252 -9.51 -7.69 -25.12
N GLU A 253 -8.97 -8.15 -26.27
CA GLU A 253 -9.57 -9.27 -27.01
C GLU A 253 -9.57 -10.56 -26.19
N GLY A 254 -8.47 -10.86 -25.47
CA GLY A 254 -8.45 -12.00 -24.54
C GLY A 254 -9.50 -11.90 -23.44
N MET A 255 -9.75 -10.70 -22.92
CA MET A 255 -10.80 -10.48 -21.92
C MET A 255 -12.22 -10.64 -22.53
N LYS A 256 -12.43 -10.25 -23.78
CA LYS A 256 -13.71 -10.44 -24.48
C LYS A 256 -14.10 -11.92 -24.62
N GLU A 257 -13.13 -12.83 -24.74
CA GLU A 257 -13.38 -14.28 -24.77
C GLU A 257 -14.08 -14.80 -23.50
N HIS A 258 -13.94 -14.10 -22.38
CA HIS A 258 -14.58 -14.42 -21.10
C HIS A 258 -15.99 -13.81 -20.93
N GLY A 259 -16.51 -13.13 -21.95
CA GLY A 259 -17.89 -12.60 -21.99
C GLY A 259 -18.24 -11.74 -20.77
N TYR A 260 -19.30 -12.10 -20.05
CA TYR A 260 -19.78 -11.39 -18.86
C TYR A 260 -18.68 -11.13 -17.82
N LYS A 261 -17.89 -12.16 -17.51
CA LYS A 261 -16.80 -12.07 -16.52
C LYS A 261 -15.68 -11.14 -16.99
N GLY A 262 -15.28 -11.24 -18.25
CA GLY A 262 -14.25 -10.38 -18.84
C GLY A 262 -14.63 -8.90 -18.82
N ALA A 263 -15.88 -8.57 -19.17
CA ALA A 263 -16.41 -7.23 -19.06
C ALA A 263 -16.36 -6.71 -17.59
N GLY A 264 -16.78 -7.55 -16.63
CA GLY A 264 -16.73 -7.22 -15.21
C GLY A 264 -15.29 -6.97 -14.69
N ASP A 265 -14.32 -7.76 -15.16
CA ASP A 265 -12.93 -7.61 -14.77
C ASP A 265 -12.29 -6.33 -15.35
N ILE A 266 -12.62 -5.97 -16.59
CA ILE A 266 -12.21 -4.69 -17.19
C ILE A 266 -12.77 -3.53 -16.36
N SER A 267 -14.08 -3.53 -16.10
CA SER A 267 -14.74 -2.50 -15.30
C SER A 267 -14.12 -2.35 -13.92
N LYS A 268 -13.83 -3.46 -13.24
CA LYS A 268 -13.14 -3.45 -11.94
C LYS A 268 -11.76 -2.81 -12.02
N LYS A 269 -10.98 -3.09 -13.07
CA LYS A 269 -9.65 -2.48 -13.24
C LYS A 269 -9.73 -0.98 -13.49
N ILE A 270 -10.72 -0.52 -14.26
CA ILE A 270 -10.99 0.92 -14.45
C ILE A 270 -11.40 1.56 -13.12
N GLY A 271 -12.23 0.88 -12.31
CA GLY A 271 -12.55 1.30 -10.95
C GLY A 271 -11.32 1.42 -10.05
N ASN A 272 -10.31 0.56 -10.22
CA ASN A 272 -9.04 0.67 -9.50
C ASN A 272 -8.20 1.86 -9.97
N VAL A 273 -8.20 2.22 -11.26
CA VAL A 273 -7.58 3.45 -11.76
C VAL A 273 -8.20 4.68 -11.08
N TYR A 274 -9.53 4.76 -11.05
CA TYR A 274 -10.25 5.80 -10.33
C TYR A 274 -9.86 5.82 -8.82
N GLY A 275 -9.78 4.66 -8.19
CA GLY A 275 -9.40 4.54 -6.78
C GLY A 275 -7.98 5.05 -6.50
N TRP A 276 -7.03 4.81 -7.39
CA TRP A 276 -5.68 5.34 -7.29
C TRP A 276 -5.66 6.86 -7.41
N GLU A 277 -6.41 7.45 -8.35
CA GLU A 277 -6.51 8.89 -8.46
C GLU A 277 -7.15 9.51 -7.20
N ALA A 278 -8.25 8.92 -6.73
CA ALA A 278 -8.94 9.39 -5.53
C ALA A 278 -8.04 9.42 -4.28
N THR A 279 -7.05 8.51 -4.20
CA THR A 279 -6.20 8.37 -3.00
C THR A 279 -4.81 8.97 -3.15
N THR A 280 -4.27 9.08 -4.36
CA THR A 280 -2.85 9.45 -4.55
C THR A 280 -2.61 10.67 -5.44
N ASP A 281 -3.57 11.09 -6.26
CA ASP A 281 -3.39 12.13 -7.29
C ASP A 281 -2.25 11.80 -8.28
N GLU A 282 -2.08 10.50 -8.62
CA GLU A 282 -0.95 10.03 -9.44
C GLU A 282 -1.39 9.51 -10.81
N VAL A 283 -2.69 9.63 -11.16
CA VAL A 283 -3.21 9.23 -12.47
C VAL A 283 -3.32 10.46 -13.37
N GLU A 284 -2.59 10.47 -14.46
CA GLU A 284 -2.60 11.58 -15.40
C GLU A 284 -3.92 11.60 -16.23
N ASP A 285 -4.41 12.81 -16.58
CA ASP A 285 -5.66 13.01 -17.34
C ASP A 285 -5.74 12.18 -18.62
N TRP A 286 -4.60 11.97 -19.32
CA TRP A 286 -4.57 11.19 -20.55
C TRP A 286 -5.06 9.73 -20.35
N VAL A 287 -4.87 9.17 -19.15
CA VAL A 287 -5.31 7.81 -18.81
C VAL A 287 -6.83 7.71 -18.90
N PHE A 288 -7.56 8.66 -18.30
CA PHE A 288 -9.01 8.73 -18.38
C PHE A 288 -9.50 9.01 -19.79
N ASN A 289 -8.79 9.88 -20.53
CA ASN A 289 -9.09 10.17 -21.94
C ASN A 289 -9.00 8.89 -22.79
N GLU A 290 -7.93 8.12 -22.65
CA GLU A 290 -7.76 6.89 -23.43
C GLU A 290 -8.72 5.77 -23.00
N ILE A 291 -9.04 5.68 -21.71
CA ILE A 291 -10.11 4.75 -21.23
C ILE A 291 -11.45 5.12 -21.87
N THR A 292 -11.79 6.41 -21.93
CA THR A 292 -13.02 6.89 -22.55
C THR A 292 -13.05 6.53 -24.04
N ARG A 293 -11.99 6.82 -24.79
CA ARG A 293 -11.88 6.47 -26.21
C ARG A 293 -11.99 4.97 -26.45
N THR A 294 -11.31 4.17 -25.60
CA THR A 294 -11.22 2.72 -25.78
C THR A 294 -12.55 2.01 -25.47
N TYR A 295 -13.26 2.41 -24.42
CA TYR A 295 -14.39 1.64 -23.91
C TYR A 295 -15.75 2.29 -24.13
N ILE A 296 -15.80 3.62 -24.25
CA ILE A 296 -17.06 4.36 -24.42
C ILE A 296 -17.27 4.76 -25.89
N GLU A 297 -16.25 5.37 -26.52
CA GLU A 297 -16.35 5.88 -27.88
C GLU A 297 -16.10 4.81 -28.95
N ASN A 298 -15.29 3.78 -28.65
CA ASN A 298 -15.07 2.68 -29.57
C ASN A 298 -16.32 1.81 -29.68
N GLU A 299 -16.97 1.82 -30.86
CA GLU A 299 -18.25 1.14 -31.10
C GLU A 299 -18.19 -0.37 -30.85
N GLU A 300 -17.07 -1.03 -31.18
CA GLU A 300 -16.92 -2.47 -31.03
C GLU A 300 -16.83 -2.85 -29.55
N ASN A 301 -15.98 -2.18 -28.79
CA ASN A 301 -15.82 -2.43 -27.35
C ASN A 301 -17.11 -2.07 -26.61
N ASN A 302 -17.73 -0.94 -26.92
CA ASN A 302 -18.99 -0.51 -26.31
C ASN A 302 -20.12 -1.55 -26.56
N ARG A 303 -20.22 -2.08 -27.80
CA ARG A 303 -21.17 -3.12 -28.13
C ARG A 303 -20.92 -4.40 -27.35
N PHE A 304 -19.65 -4.82 -27.23
CA PHE A 304 -19.29 -5.99 -26.42
C PHE A 304 -19.84 -5.87 -24.98
N PHE A 305 -19.67 -4.72 -24.34
CA PHE A 305 -20.20 -4.51 -22.99
C PHE A 305 -21.73 -4.55 -22.96
N LYS A 306 -22.40 -3.88 -23.89
CA LYS A 306 -23.87 -3.87 -23.97
C LYS A 306 -24.48 -5.26 -24.15
N GLU A 307 -23.79 -6.11 -24.92
CA GLU A 307 -24.27 -7.47 -25.20
C GLU A 307 -23.95 -8.46 -24.09
N ASN A 308 -22.79 -8.30 -23.38
CA ASN A 308 -22.31 -9.27 -22.41
C ASN A 308 -22.54 -8.83 -20.94
N ASN A 309 -22.33 -7.55 -20.60
CA ASN A 309 -22.47 -7.05 -19.24
C ASN A 309 -22.74 -5.54 -19.20
N PRO A 310 -23.99 -5.10 -19.44
CA PRO A 310 -24.34 -3.68 -19.45
C PRO A 310 -24.10 -2.97 -18.12
N TRP A 311 -24.18 -3.69 -16.99
CA TRP A 311 -23.86 -3.12 -15.66
C TRP A 311 -22.38 -2.77 -15.53
N ALA A 312 -21.48 -3.54 -16.14
CA ALA A 312 -20.07 -3.22 -16.19
C ALA A 312 -19.79 -1.93 -16.98
N LEU A 313 -20.53 -1.71 -18.07
CA LEU A 313 -20.45 -0.46 -18.84
C LEU A 313 -20.95 0.73 -18.03
N GLU A 314 -22.11 0.61 -17.38
CA GLU A 314 -22.68 1.64 -16.50
C GLU A 314 -21.71 2.01 -15.37
N GLU A 315 -21.03 1.01 -14.78
CA GLU A 315 -20.04 1.27 -13.73
C GLU A 315 -18.82 2.03 -14.28
N ILE A 316 -18.33 1.71 -15.49
CA ILE A 316 -17.26 2.47 -16.14
C ILE A 316 -17.69 3.93 -16.35
N GLU A 317 -18.85 4.14 -16.94
CA GLU A 317 -19.41 5.48 -17.18
C GLU A 317 -19.56 6.25 -15.88
N ARG A 318 -20.08 5.61 -14.83
CA ARG A 318 -20.24 6.21 -13.51
C ARG A 318 -18.90 6.66 -12.92
N ARG A 319 -17.84 5.86 -13.06
CA ARG A 319 -16.51 6.23 -12.56
C ARG A 319 -15.88 7.40 -13.31
N LEU A 320 -16.03 7.43 -14.63
CA LEU A 320 -15.56 8.53 -15.45
C LEU A 320 -16.30 9.84 -15.13
N ILE A 321 -17.63 9.79 -15.03
CA ILE A 321 -18.46 10.92 -14.63
C ILE A 321 -18.07 11.42 -13.22
N GLU A 322 -17.89 10.49 -12.29
CA GLU A 322 -17.51 10.83 -10.91
C GLU A 322 -16.11 11.46 -10.86
N ALA A 323 -15.13 10.93 -11.61
CA ALA A 323 -13.79 11.50 -11.69
C ALA A 323 -13.83 12.96 -12.17
N ASN A 324 -14.57 13.23 -13.25
CA ASN A 324 -14.71 14.57 -13.76
C ASN A 324 -15.43 15.51 -12.77
N ARG A 325 -16.58 15.08 -12.20
CA ARG A 325 -17.35 15.89 -11.24
C ARG A 325 -16.58 16.24 -9.96
N ARG A 326 -15.66 15.39 -9.56
CA ARG A 326 -14.80 15.60 -8.37
C ARG A 326 -13.53 16.39 -8.69
N GLY A 327 -13.30 16.76 -9.96
CA GLY A 327 -12.08 17.43 -10.38
C GLY A 327 -10.83 16.53 -10.34
N LEU A 328 -11.02 15.22 -10.38
CA LEU A 328 -9.95 14.22 -10.46
C LEU A 328 -9.49 14.01 -11.90
N TRP A 329 -10.24 14.49 -12.86
CA TRP A 329 -9.97 14.41 -14.28
C TRP A 329 -10.58 15.63 -15.00
N ASN A 330 -9.77 16.30 -15.83
CA ASN A 330 -10.19 17.39 -16.71
C ASN A 330 -10.50 16.81 -18.10
N ALA A 331 -11.78 16.50 -18.36
CA ALA A 331 -12.25 15.90 -19.61
C ALA A 331 -12.25 16.88 -20.77
#